data_47f34ae2b0d3386432ec4e6c80d1cf99
#
_entry.id   47f34ae2b0d3386432ec4e6c80d1cf99
#
_cell.length_a   1.000
_cell.length_b   1.000
_cell.length_c   1.000
_cell.angle_alpha   90.00
_cell.angle_beta   90.00
_cell.angle_gamma   90.00
#
_symmetry.space_group_name_H-M   'P 1'
#
loop_
_entity.id
_entity.type
_entity.pdbx_description
1 polymer ?
#
loop_
_entity_poly.entity_id
_entity_poly.type
_entity_poly.pdbx_seq_one_letter_code
_entity_poly.pdbx_strand_id
1 'polypeptide(L)'
;MKEHQLIFSSAARTETTTGTSTISSMQGLFFINVTAVTATPSVVFTISGVSPVGSTAYTILASAAITTTGLTVLRVSPHLTAAANTIAKDILPASISVTAAHGDTDSITYSLSFVGMD
;
A
#
# COMPACT_ATOMS: atom_id res chain seq x y z
N MET A 1 5.57 -14.07 -14.79
CA MET A 1 5.67 -12.72 -15.37
C MET A 1 5.52 -11.69 -14.27
N LYS A 2 6.24 -10.60 -14.35
CA LYS A 2 6.18 -9.51 -13.37
C LYS A 2 5.52 -8.29 -13.98
N GLU A 3 4.78 -7.56 -13.17
CA GLU A 3 4.27 -6.25 -13.55
C GLU A 3 4.71 -5.20 -12.53
N HIS A 4 4.80 -3.97 -12.97
CA HIS A 4 5.17 -2.82 -12.15
C HIS A 4 4.09 -1.77 -12.26
N GLN A 5 3.64 -1.26 -11.12
CA GLN A 5 2.67 -0.16 -11.06
C GLN A 5 3.18 0.88 -10.07
N LEU A 6 3.11 2.14 -10.46
CA LEU A 6 3.35 3.25 -9.53
C LEU A 6 1.99 3.73 -9.03
N ILE A 7 1.74 3.55 -7.73
CA ILE A 7 0.46 3.93 -7.14
C ILE A 7 0.51 5.35 -6.58
N PHE A 8 1.58 5.67 -5.84
CA PHE A 8 1.85 7.04 -5.39
C PHE A 8 3.23 7.46 -5.86
N SER A 9 3.32 8.52 -6.67
CA SER A 9 4.60 9.14 -7.00
C SER A 9 5.19 9.80 -5.75
N SER A 10 6.52 9.91 -5.69
CA SER A 10 7.20 10.53 -4.56
C SER A 10 6.76 11.99 -4.42
N ALA A 11 6.17 12.32 -3.28
CA ALA A 11 5.72 13.67 -2.98
C ALA A 11 5.51 13.83 -1.48
N ALA A 12 5.69 15.05 -0.99
CA ALA A 12 5.34 15.39 0.38
C ALA A 12 3.83 15.51 0.51
N ARG A 13 3.26 14.87 1.53
CA ARG A 13 1.82 14.86 1.77
C ARG A 13 1.51 15.11 3.24
N THR A 14 0.37 15.76 3.47
CA THR A 14 -0.07 16.13 4.82
C THR A 14 -1.48 15.64 5.14
N GLU A 15 -2.12 14.95 4.19
CA GLU A 15 -3.51 14.49 4.37
C GLU A 15 -3.72 13.11 3.76
N THR A 16 -4.77 12.45 4.22
CA THR A 16 -5.14 11.12 3.73
C THR A 16 -5.37 11.13 2.22
N THR A 17 -4.74 10.18 1.53
CA THR A 17 -4.76 10.06 0.07
C THR A 17 -5.08 8.61 -0.30
N THR A 18 -5.88 8.43 -1.35
CA THR A 18 -6.20 7.11 -1.89
C THR A 18 -5.74 7.01 -3.34
N GLY A 19 -5.02 5.94 -3.67
CA GLY A 19 -4.65 5.61 -5.03
C GLY A 19 -5.29 4.30 -5.46
N THR A 20 -5.62 4.18 -6.74
CA THR A 20 -6.21 2.97 -7.30
C THR A 20 -5.37 2.47 -8.46
N SER A 21 -5.46 1.17 -8.74
CA SER A 21 -4.74 0.57 -9.85
C SER A 21 -5.48 -0.66 -10.35
N THR A 22 -5.38 -0.92 -11.65
CA THR A 22 -5.82 -2.17 -12.26
C THR A 22 -4.58 -3.01 -12.51
N ILE A 23 -4.58 -4.23 -11.99
CA ILE A 23 -3.43 -5.12 -12.05
C ILE A 23 -3.80 -6.46 -12.70
N SER A 24 -2.77 -7.17 -13.17
CA SER A 24 -2.93 -8.49 -13.79
C SER A 24 -2.39 -9.61 -12.91
N SER A 25 -1.72 -9.29 -11.83
CA SER A 25 -1.08 -10.26 -10.94
C SER A 25 -1.98 -10.59 -9.76
N MET A 26 -1.95 -11.84 -9.29
CA MET A 26 -2.73 -12.26 -8.12
C MET A 26 -1.94 -12.16 -6.82
N GLN A 27 -0.65 -11.90 -6.87
CA GLN A 27 0.22 -11.77 -5.71
C GLN A 27 1.32 -10.75 -5.99
N GLY A 28 1.90 -10.18 -4.96
CA GLY A 28 2.97 -9.23 -5.17
C GLY A 28 3.46 -8.52 -3.93
N LEU A 29 4.33 -7.56 -4.18
CA LEU A 29 5.02 -6.75 -3.18
C LEU A 29 4.62 -5.30 -3.33
N PHE A 30 4.38 -4.65 -2.21
CA PHE A 30 4.14 -3.20 -2.16
C PHE A 30 5.31 -2.55 -1.46
N PHE A 31 5.97 -1.63 -2.15
CA PHE A 31 7.15 -0.93 -1.66
C PHE A 31 6.76 0.49 -1.26
N ILE A 32 6.82 0.77 0.04
CA ILE A 32 6.57 2.11 0.59
C ILE A 32 7.91 2.71 0.94
N ASN A 33 8.35 3.71 0.17
CA ASN A 33 9.64 4.34 0.37
C ASN A 33 9.44 5.75 0.92
N VAL A 34 9.81 5.94 2.19
CA VAL A 34 9.72 7.24 2.86
C VAL A 34 11.10 7.88 2.84
N THR A 35 11.22 9.03 2.21
CA THR A 35 12.49 9.72 2.03
C THR A 35 12.68 10.94 2.93
N ALA A 36 11.60 11.51 3.46
CA ALA A 36 11.69 12.66 4.35
C ALA A 36 10.46 12.72 5.27
N VAL A 37 10.67 13.16 6.48
CA VAL A 37 9.61 13.42 7.45
C VAL A 37 9.85 14.78 8.10
N THR A 38 8.76 15.47 8.48
CA THR A 38 8.80 16.73 9.20
C THR A 38 7.99 16.59 10.48
N ALA A 39 8.56 16.96 11.60
CA ALA A 39 7.95 16.81 12.93
C ALA A 39 7.67 15.32 13.24
N THR A 40 6.47 14.93 13.57
CA THR A 40 6.13 13.57 14.00
C THR A 40 4.93 13.02 13.21
N PRO A 41 5.08 12.80 11.88
CA PRO A 41 3.98 12.28 11.09
C PRO A 41 3.69 10.82 11.44
N SER A 42 2.48 10.38 11.13
CA SER A 42 2.07 8.98 11.28
C SER A 42 1.13 8.62 10.14
N VAL A 43 1.50 7.62 9.35
CA VAL A 43 0.71 7.18 8.21
C VAL A 43 0.54 5.66 8.24
N VAL A 44 -0.69 5.20 8.08
CA VAL A 44 -1.01 3.78 7.92
C VAL A 44 -1.45 3.54 6.48
N PHE A 45 -0.81 2.60 5.79
CA PHE A 45 -1.15 2.22 4.44
C PHE A 45 -2.03 0.98 4.47
N THR A 46 -3.23 1.09 3.91
CA THR A 46 -4.18 -0.02 3.82
C THR A 46 -4.36 -0.43 2.37
N ILE A 47 -4.04 -1.69 2.08
CA ILE A 47 -4.25 -2.29 0.77
C ILE A 47 -5.63 -2.92 0.77
N SER A 48 -6.45 -2.56 -0.22
CA SER A 48 -7.81 -3.07 -0.35
C SER A 48 -8.03 -3.65 -1.75
N GLY A 49 -8.84 -4.69 -1.81
CA GLY A 49 -9.42 -5.15 -3.06
C GLY A 49 -10.71 -4.38 -3.33
N VAL A 50 -11.07 -4.24 -4.59
CA VAL A 50 -12.28 -3.52 -4.99
C VAL A 50 -13.18 -4.48 -5.75
N SER A 51 -14.43 -4.59 -5.29
CA SER A 51 -15.44 -5.42 -5.94
C SER A 51 -15.71 -4.91 -7.36
N PRO A 52 -15.79 -5.81 -8.37
CA PRO A 52 -16.10 -5.40 -9.75
C PRO A 52 -17.51 -4.82 -9.90
N VAL A 53 -18.41 -5.14 -8.98
CA VAL A 53 -19.77 -4.60 -8.98
C VAL A 53 -19.95 -3.75 -7.73
N GLY A 54 -20.34 -2.48 -7.93
CA GLY A 54 -20.57 -1.54 -6.84
C GLY A 54 -19.31 -0.87 -6.31
N SER A 55 -18.14 -1.27 -6.78
CA SER A 55 -16.85 -0.68 -6.39
C SER A 55 -16.62 -0.62 -4.88
N THR A 56 -17.12 -1.63 -4.17
CA THR A 56 -16.95 -1.70 -2.71
C THR A 56 -15.56 -2.22 -2.38
N ALA A 57 -14.84 -1.50 -1.53
CA ALA A 57 -13.50 -1.91 -1.10
C ALA A 57 -13.56 -2.81 0.13
N TYR A 58 -12.63 -3.76 0.19
CA TYR A 58 -12.44 -4.61 1.37
C TYR A 58 -10.95 -4.66 1.71
N THR A 59 -10.62 -4.64 3.00
CA THR A 59 -9.24 -4.60 3.45
C THR A 59 -8.55 -5.95 3.25
N ILE A 60 -7.37 -5.92 2.63
CA ILE A 60 -6.50 -7.09 2.48
C ILE A 60 -5.39 -7.04 3.52
N LEU A 61 -4.70 -5.91 3.64
CA LEU A 61 -3.56 -5.77 4.55
C LEU A 61 -3.38 -4.30 4.92
N ALA A 62 -3.14 -4.04 6.20
CA ALA A 62 -2.79 -2.70 6.69
C ALA A 62 -1.39 -2.73 7.29
N SER A 63 -0.57 -1.72 6.98
CA SER A 63 0.75 -1.58 7.58
C SER A 63 0.64 -1.15 9.04
N ALA A 64 1.72 -1.31 9.80
CA ALA A 64 1.90 -0.58 11.05
C ALA A 64 2.04 0.92 10.72
N ALA A 65 1.85 1.78 11.72
CA ALA A 65 2.05 3.21 11.53
C ALA A 65 3.51 3.49 11.13
N ILE A 66 3.68 4.25 10.04
CA ILE A 66 5.01 4.63 9.55
C ILE A 66 5.26 6.06 9.99
N THR A 67 6.37 6.25 10.72
CA THR A 67 6.69 7.53 11.37
C THR A 67 8.07 8.06 11.02
N THR A 68 8.90 7.26 10.33
CA THR A 68 10.29 7.60 10.02
C THR A 68 10.63 7.26 8.57
N THR A 69 11.78 7.75 8.11
CA THR A 69 12.32 7.41 6.79
C THR A 69 12.70 5.94 6.72
N GLY A 70 12.68 5.38 5.53
CA GLY A 70 13.04 4.01 5.26
C GLY A 70 12.11 3.33 4.28
N LEU A 71 12.41 2.08 3.98
CA LEU A 71 11.63 1.25 3.06
C LEU A 71 10.80 0.24 3.87
N THR A 72 9.50 0.21 3.61
CA THR A 72 8.60 -0.81 4.13
C THR A 72 8.10 -1.65 2.97
N VAL A 73 8.17 -2.96 3.11
CA VAL A 73 7.67 -3.89 2.09
C VAL A 73 6.50 -4.68 2.67
N LEU A 74 5.36 -4.58 2.01
CA LEU A 74 4.17 -5.37 2.33
C LEU A 74 4.01 -6.46 1.28
N ARG A 75 3.61 -7.65 1.71
CA ARG A 75 3.50 -8.81 0.83
C ARG A 75 2.10 -9.38 0.87
N VAL A 76 1.55 -9.68 -0.30
CA VAL A 76 0.27 -10.37 -0.44
C VAL A 76 0.49 -11.59 -1.32
N SER A 77 0.27 -12.78 -0.79
CA SER A 77 0.43 -14.01 -1.53
C SER A 77 -0.31 -15.15 -0.83
N PRO A 78 -0.97 -16.05 -1.60
CA PRO A 78 -1.59 -17.25 -1.02
C PRO A 78 -0.58 -18.29 -0.54
N HIS A 79 0.70 -18.12 -0.89
CA HIS A 79 1.77 -19.08 -0.60
C HIS A 79 2.60 -18.70 0.62
N LEU A 80 2.38 -17.53 1.20
CA LEU A 80 3.13 -17.06 2.37
C LEU A 80 2.33 -17.29 3.64
N THR A 81 3.05 -17.36 4.76
CA THR A 81 2.43 -17.38 6.07
C THR A 81 2.08 -15.96 6.50
N ALA A 82 0.86 -15.73 6.92
CA ALA A 82 0.40 -14.41 7.34
C ALA A 82 1.19 -13.90 8.55
N ALA A 83 1.51 -12.61 8.53
CA ALA A 83 2.16 -11.92 9.63
C ALA A 83 1.52 -10.54 9.79
N ALA A 84 1.21 -10.15 11.01
CA ALA A 84 0.51 -8.90 11.28
C ALA A 84 1.23 -7.71 10.65
N ASN A 85 0.50 -6.88 9.92
CA ASN A 85 0.95 -5.62 9.33
C ASN A 85 2.06 -5.74 8.27
N THR A 86 2.43 -6.96 7.84
CA THR A 86 3.51 -7.17 6.87
C THR A 86 3.15 -8.14 5.75
N ILE A 87 2.42 -9.21 6.05
CA ILE A 87 2.11 -10.27 5.08
C ILE A 87 0.64 -10.66 5.20
N ALA A 88 -0.06 -10.63 4.07
CA ALA A 88 -1.40 -11.20 3.97
C ALA A 88 -1.34 -12.48 3.13
N LYS A 89 -1.95 -13.55 3.65
CA LYS A 89 -2.16 -14.78 2.90
C LYS A 89 -3.48 -14.64 2.15
N ASP A 90 -3.41 -14.04 0.97
CA ASP A 90 -4.60 -13.67 0.20
C ASP A 90 -4.26 -13.54 -1.27
N ILE A 91 -5.26 -13.30 -2.07
CA ILE A 91 -5.18 -13.11 -3.52
C ILE A 91 -5.59 -11.67 -3.83
N LEU A 92 -4.83 -11.02 -4.71
CA LEU A 92 -5.16 -9.68 -5.21
C LEU A 92 -6.18 -9.79 -6.34
N PRO A 93 -7.30 -9.04 -6.28
CA PRO A 93 -8.23 -8.93 -7.42
C PRO A 93 -7.65 -7.99 -8.48
N ALA A 94 -8.31 -7.92 -9.64
CA ALA A 94 -7.85 -7.07 -10.74
C ALA A 94 -7.85 -5.58 -10.37
N SER A 95 -8.78 -5.13 -9.53
CA SER A 95 -8.84 -3.74 -9.10
C SER A 95 -8.45 -3.66 -7.63
N ILE A 96 -7.47 -2.82 -7.34
CA ILE A 96 -7.00 -2.59 -5.97
C ILE A 96 -6.98 -1.10 -5.66
N SER A 97 -7.08 -0.78 -4.38
CA SER A 97 -6.86 0.58 -3.90
C SER A 97 -5.94 0.56 -2.69
N VAL A 98 -5.18 1.62 -2.50
CA VAL A 98 -4.35 1.80 -1.32
C VAL A 98 -4.67 3.16 -0.73
N THR A 99 -5.00 3.17 0.55
CA THR A 99 -5.25 4.40 1.30
C THR A 99 -4.11 4.66 2.24
N ALA A 100 -3.50 5.83 2.11
CA ALA A 100 -2.49 6.33 3.05
C ALA A 100 -3.23 7.21 4.05
N ALA A 101 -3.57 6.66 5.21
CA ALA A 101 -4.31 7.37 6.24
C ALA A 101 -3.36 8.14 7.14
N HIS A 102 -3.41 9.46 7.07
CA HIS A 102 -2.58 10.34 7.88
C HIS A 102 -3.25 10.58 9.23
N GLY A 103 -2.50 10.35 10.32
CA GLY A 103 -2.97 10.57 11.67
C GLY A 103 -2.89 12.02 12.13
N ASP A 104 -2.16 12.85 11.40
CA ASP A 104 -1.98 14.28 11.70
C ASP A 104 -1.68 15.04 10.40
N THR A 105 -1.32 16.32 10.53
CA THR A 105 -1.02 17.18 9.37
C THR A 105 0.48 17.37 9.13
N ASP A 106 1.32 16.64 9.84
CA ASP A 106 2.76 16.70 9.63
C ASP A 106 3.13 16.07 8.29
N SER A 107 4.13 16.67 7.62
CA SER A 107 4.51 16.26 6.28
C SER A 107 5.36 14.99 6.28
N ILE A 108 5.03 14.10 5.36
CA ILE A 108 5.80 12.89 5.09
C ILE A 108 5.91 12.73 3.57
N THR A 109 7.13 12.52 3.09
CA THR A 109 7.41 12.31 1.67
C THR A 109 7.55 10.82 1.39
N TYR A 110 6.66 10.28 0.56
CA TYR A 110 6.70 8.86 0.24
C TYR A 110 6.29 8.58 -1.20
N SER A 111 6.69 7.40 -1.65
CA SER A 111 6.19 6.78 -2.87
C SER A 111 5.68 5.38 -2.53
N LEU A 112 4.76 4.89 -3.34
CA LEU A 112 4.27 3.52 -3.25
C LEU A 112 4.26 2.89 -4.63
N SER A 113 4.97 1.79 -4.77
CA SER A 113 5.00 1.02 -6.00
C SER A 113 4.62 -0.43 -5.72
N PHE A 114 4.12 -1.09 -6.75
CA PHE A 114 3.69 -2.49 -6.70
C PHE A 114 4.50 -3.30 -7.72
N VAL A 115 4.99 -4.45 -7.31
CA VAL A 115 5.59 -5.45 -8.20
C VAL A 115 4.76 -6.72 -8.06
N GLY A 116 4.09 -7.09 -9.14
CA GLY A 116 3.21 -8.25 -9.15
C GLY A 116 3.81 -9.44 -9.86
N MET A 117 3.35 -10.63 -9.47
CA MET A 117 3.74 -11.90 -10.06
C MET A 117 2.51 -12.79 -10.23
N ASP A 118 2.61 -13.69 -11.19
CA ASP A 118 1.56 -14.69 -11.44
C ASP A 118 1.40 -15.65 -10.26
#